data_f25d8b8fdb054699b80c020ef94974aa
#
_entry.id   f25d8b8fdb054699b80c020ef94974aa
#
_cell.length_a   1.000
_cell.length_b   1.000
_cell.length_c   1.000
_cell.angle_alpha   90.00
_cell.angle_beta   90.00
_cell.angle_gamma   90.00
#
_symmetry.space_group_name_H-M   'P 1'
#
loop_
_entity.id
_entity.type
_entity.pdbx_description
1 polymer ?
#
loop_
_entity_poly.entity_id
_entity_poly.type
_entity_poly.pdbx_seq_one_letter_code
_entity_poly.pdbx_strand_id
1 'polypeptide(L)'
;MKKILVIGESCLDRFVYCHAERLAPDLPVPVLNVIEETDNPGMAKNVERNVLSIYPHCELITNDNWKNISKTRYVHRNSNHTFIRVDAESRVPRIALHDLPLKEYDLVAISDYNKGFLTEADIQSICERHPNVFIDTKKILGGWVKDAKVIKINNFEYERSKHAITPELCERVIVTRGEQGAEYRGVLYPVPEKVDVKDSTGAGDSFFAALLVRYAETGDMDESIRFANACASKVVVQKGVTLIERPSALAYEQSKNI
;
A
#
# COMPACT_ATOMS: atom_id res chain seq x y z
N MET A 1 13.27 -11.14 -17.11
CA MET A 1 12.27 -10.31 -16.41
C MET A 1 12.97 -9.64 -15.23
N LYS A 2 12.61 -8.39 -14.91
CA LYS A 2 13.19 -7.63 -13.81
C LYS A 2 12.78 -8.23 -12.46
N LYS A 3 13.69 -8.21 -11.47
CA LYS A 3 13.42 -8.68 -10.11
C LYS A 3 13.04 -7.51 -9.21
N ILE A 4 12.03 -7.69 -8.37
CA ILE A 4 11.53 -6.68 -7.41
C ILE A 4 11.82 -7.16 -5.99
N LEU A 5 12.42 -6.30 -5.16
CA LEU A 5 12.56 -6.52 -3.73
C LEU A 5 11.63 -5.56 -2.98
N VAL A 6 10.74 -6.10 -2.16
CA VAL A 6 9.94 -5.32 -1.21
C VAL A 6 10.63 -5.34 0.15
N ILE A 7 10.77 -4.18 0.79
CA ILE A 7 11.33 -4.03 2.13
C ILE A 7 10.35 -3.22 2.97
N GLY A 8 9.93 -3.75 4.12
CA GLY A 8 9.03 -3.02 5.01
C GLY A 8 8.41 -3.87 6.10
N GLU A 9 7.68 -3.21 7.00
CA GLU A 9 6.96 -3.90 8.06
C GLU A 9 5.75 -4.65 7.54
N SER A 10 5.50 -5.81 8.13
CA SER A 10 4.29 -6.60 7.91
C SER A 10 3.52 -6.82 9.20
N CYS A 11 2.24 -7.11 9.07
CA CYS A 11 1.34 -7.44 10.17
C CYS A 11 0.28 -8.45 9.73
N LEU A 12 -0.54 -8.88 10.67
CA LEU A 12 -1.74 -9.66 10.44
C LEU A 12 -2.96 -8.73 10.42
N ASP A 13 -3.63 -8.62 9.27
CA ASP A 13 -4.93 -7.93 9.15
C ASP A 13 -6.04 -8.97 9.36
N ARG A 14 -6.70 -8.91 10.55
CA ARG A 14 -7.80 -9.81 10.92
C ARG A 14 -9.13 -9.12 10.73
N PHE A 15 -10.07 -9.78 10.10
CA PHE A 15 -11.46 -9.39 9.98
C PHE A 15 -12.33 -10.36 10.76
N VAL A 16 -13.05 -9.84 11.75
CA VAL A 16 -14.02 -10.57 12.58
C VAL A 16 -15.41 -10.12 12.13
N TYR A 17 -16.08 -10.96 11.34
CA TYR A 17 -17.41 -10.66 10.84
C TYR A 17 -18.45 -11.00 11.90
N CYS A 18 -19.32 -10.02 12.20
CA CYS A 18 -20.28 -10.10 13.29
C CYS A 18 -21.69 -9.71 12.83
N HIS A 19 -22.70 -10.15 13.59
CA HIS A 19 -24.00 -9.50 13.71
C HIS A 19 -24.07 -8.71 15.02
N ALA A 20 -24.80 -7.58 15.00
CA ALA A 20 -25.10 -6.76 16.19
C ALA A 20 -26.59 -6.50 16.22
N GLU A 21 -27.34 -7.34 16.95
CA GLU A 21 -28.81 -7.29 16.98
C GLU A 21 -29.37 -6.64 18.23
N ARG A 22 -28.53 -6.44 19.27
CA ARG A 22 -28.93 -5.83 20.54
C ARG A 22 -27.81 -5.06 21.20
N LEU A 23 -28.20 -4.19 22.13
CA LEU A 23 -27.26 -3.58 23.07
C LEU A 23 -27.10 -4.46 24.32
N ALA A 24 -25.98 -4.28 25.03
CA ALA A 24 -25.81 -4.87 26.34
C ALA A 24 -26.82 -4.30 27.33
N PRO A 25 -27.32 -5.10 28.31
CA PRO A 25 -28.38 -4.63 29.22
C PRO A 25 -27.91 -3.57 30.20
N ASP A 26 -26.65 -3.54 30.49
CA ASP A 26 -25.99 -2.68 31.50
C ASP A 26 -25.23 -1.49 30.92
N LEU A 27 -24.91 -1.52 29.61
CA LEU A 27 -24.14 -0.48 28.93
C LEU A 27 -24.68 -0.23 27.49
N PRO A 28 -24.64 1.00 26.97
CA PRO A 28 -25.10 1.32 25.63
C PRO A 28 -24.07 0.91 24.55
N VAL A 29 -23.62 -0.33 24.59
CA VAL A 29 -22.64 -0.89 23.62
C VAL A 29 -23.28 -2.05 22.86
N PRO A 30 -22.98 -2.23 21.54
CA PRO A 30 -23.48 -3.35 20.76
C PRO A 30 -22.90 -4.68 21.27
N VAL A 31 -23.73 -5.71 21.32
CA VAL A 31 -23.28 -7.10 21.53
C VAL A 31 -22.96 -7.69 20.17
N LEU A 32 -21.69 -8.00 19.94
CA LEU A 32 -21.21 -8.56 18.67
C LEU A 32 -21.23 -10.09 18.72
N ASN A 33 -22.08 -10.72 17.90
CA ASN A 33 -22.09 -12.16 17.71
C ASN A 33 -21.16 -12.49 16.55
N VAL A 34 -20.01 -13.11 16.84
CA VAL A 34 -18.99 -13.49 15.84
C VAL A 34 -19.50 -14.65 15.00
N ILE A 35 -19.36 -14.54 13.68
CA ILE A 35 -19.80 -15.53 12.70
C ILE A 35 -18.59 -16.18 12.01
N GLU A 36 -17.61 -15.35 11.64
CA GLU A 36 -16.47 -15.76 10.83
C GLU A 36 -15.27 -14.89 11.14
N GLU A 37 -14.08 -15.47 11.09
CA GLU A 37 -12.82 -14.74 11.17
C GLU A 37 -11.95 -15.03 9.94
N THR A 38 -11.30 -14.01 9.39
CA THR A 38 -10.34 -14.16 8.30
C THR A 38 -9.08 -13.41 8.61
N ASP A 39 -7.94 -14.04 8.37
CA ASP A 39 -6.62 -13.46 8.54
C ASP A 39 -5.96 -13.20 7.18
N ASN A 40 -5.46 -11.99 6.98
CA ASN A 40 -4.74 -11.59 5.78
C ASN A 40 -3.36 -11.02 6.16
N PRO A 41 -2.31 -11.37 5.42
CA PRO A 41 -1.05 -10.65 5.54
C PRO A 41 -1.21 -9.19 5.10
N GLY A 42 -0.85 -8.25 5.98
CA GLY A 42 -1.00 -6.81 5.75
C GLY A 42 0.33 -6.09 5.54
N MET A 43 0.27 -4.78 5.25
CA MET A 43 1.42 -3.88 5.04
C MET A 43 2.33 -4.37 3.90
N ALA A 44 3.67 -4.41 4.08
CA ALA A 44 4.63 -4.84 3.06
C ALA A 44 4.31 -6.24 2.50
N LYS A 45 3.80 -7.15 3.34
CA LYS A 45 3.39 -8.48 2.87
C LYS A 45 2.15 -8.45 1.98
N ASN A 46 1.27 -7.47 2.15
CA ASN A 46 0.17 -7.24 1.22
C ASN A 46 0.69 -6.70 -0.13
N VAL A 47 1.68 -5.81 -0.12
CA VAL A 47 2.33 -5.34 -1.35
C VAL A 47 2.97 -6.51 -2.12
N GLU A 48 3.78 -7.35 -1.44
CA GLU A 48 4.38 -8.56 -2.05
C GLU A 48 3.32 -9.46 -2.69
N ARG A 49 2.25 -9.79 -1.96
CA ARG A 49 1.17 -10.66 -2.45
C ARG A 49 0.46 -10.07 -3.68
N ASN A 50 0.23 -8.76 -3.68
CA ASN A 50 -0.32 -8.06 -4.84
C ASN A 50 0.64 -8.09 -6.04
N VAL A 51 1.94 -7.89 -5.83
CA VAL A 51 2.93 -8.06 -6.90
C VAL A 51 2.87 -9.48 -7.44
N LEU A 52 2.98 -10.50 -6.56
CA LEU A 52 3.02 -11.91 -6.95
C LEU A 52 1.74 -12.40 -7.64
N SER A 53 0.58 -11.74 -7.42
CA SER A 53 -0.67 -12.11 -8.10
C SER A 53 -0.63 -11.87 -9.62
N ILE A 54 0.23 -10.95 -10.09
CA ILE A 54 0.33 -10.57 -11.51
C ILE A 54 1.75 -10.60 -12.07
N TYR A 55 2.78 -10.82 -11.22
CA TYR A 55 4.19 -10.80 -11.60
C TYR A 55 5.02 -11.75 -10.72
N PRO A 56 5.74 -12.75 -11.28
CA PRO A 56 6.29 -13.87 -10.49
C PRO A 56 7.63 -13.58 -9.79
N HIS A 57 8.30 -12.46 -10.09
CA HIS A 57 9.66 -12.18 -9.60
C HIS A 57 9.65 -11.09 -8.53
N CYS A 58 9.18 -11.44 -7.34
CA CYS A 58 9.15 -10.56 -6.17
C CYS A 58 9.61 -11.31 -4.93
N GLU A 59 10.44 -10.66 -4.13
CA GLU A 59 10.87 -11.14 -2.82
C GLU A 59 10.60 -10.09 -1.75
N LEU A 60 10.45 -10.50 -0.49
CA LEU A 60 10.13 -9.65 0.64
C LEU A 60 11.16 -9.80 1.76
N ILE A 61 11.65 -8.66 2.25
CA ILE A 61 12.37 -8.55 3.53
C ILE A 61 11.47 -7.80 4.51
N THR A 62 11.07 -8.48 5.59
CA THR A 62 10.15 -7.95 6.59
C THR A 62 10.52 -8.42 8.00
N ASN A 63 9.81 -7.93 9.02
CA ASN A 63 10.02 -8.33 10.41
C ASN A 63 9.53 -9.76 10.67
N ASP A 64 10.33 -10.56 11.34
CA ASP A 64 10.04 -11.98 11.64
C ASP A 64 8.79 -12.14 12.53
N ASN A 65 8.53 -11.16 13.39
CA ASN A 65 7.41 -11.18 14.34
C ASN A 65 6.08 -10.66 13.78
N TRP A 66 5.94 -10.53 12.45
CA TRP A 66 4.76 -9.92 11.82
C TRP A 66 3.41 -10.55 12.21
N LYS A 67 3.38 -11.84 12.53
CA LYS A 67 2.17 -12.55 12.98
C LYS A 67 1.72 -12.14 14.38
N ASN A 68 2.62 -11.55 15.17
CA ASN A 68 2.32 -11.06 16.53
C ASN A 68 1.84 -9.60 16.53
N ILE A 69 1.86 -8.94 15.38
CA ILE A 69 1.37 -7.58 15.19
C ILE A 69 0.06 -7.70 14.44
N SER A 70 -1.06 -7.37 15.08
CA SER A 70 -2.37 -7.54 14.43
C SER A 70 -3.19 -6.25 14.42
N LYS A 71 -3.97 -6.10 13.35
CA LYS A 71 -5.00 -5.08 13.18
C LYS A 71 -6.32 -5.81 13.02
N THR A 72 -7.10 -5.91 14.09
CA THR A 72 -8.37 -6.63 14.10
C THR A 72 -9.52 -5.66 13.87
N ARG A 73 -10.30 -5.90 12.82
CA ARG A 73 -11.53 -5.15 12.50
C ARG A 73 -12.74 -6.01 12.81
N TYR A 74 -13.62 -5.51 13.65
CA TYR A 74 -14.94 -6.11 13.89
C TYR A 74 -15.92 -5.47 12.90
N VAL A 75 -16.44 -6.28 11.98
CA VAL A 75 -17.18 -5.81 10.80
C VAL A 75 -18.57 -6.42 10.78
N HIS A 76 -19.60 -5.61 10.52
CA HIS A 76 -20.94 -6.14 10.31
C HIS A 76 -21.03 -6.93 9.01
N ARG A 77 -21.44 -8.22 9.10
CA ARG A 77 -21.40 -9.17 7.99
C ARG A 77 -22.10 -8.67 6.72
N ASN A 78 -23.25 -8.04 6.84
CA ASN A 78 -24.06 -7.67 5.69
C ASN A 78 -23.71 -6.30 5.12
N SER A 79 -23.56 -5.27 5.99
CA SER A 79 -23.33 -3.89 5.58
C SER A 79 -21.86 -3.50 5.40
N ASN A 80 -20.93 -4.37 5.79
CA ASN A 80 -19.48 -4.09 5.82
C ASN A 80 -19.09 -2.90 6.72
N HIS A 81 -19.99 -2.48 7.63
CA HIS A 81 -19.69 -1.42 8.58
C HIS A 81 -18.70 -1.93 9.64
N THR A 82 -17.59 -1.20 9.82
CA THR A 82 -16.63 -1.51 10.89
C THR A 82 -17.10 -0.89 12.19
N PHE A 83 -17.41 -1.71 13.19
CA PHE A 83 -17.79 -1.27 14.52
C PHE A 83 -16.61 -0.71 15.30
N ILE A 84 -15.49 -1.42 15.26
CA ILE A 84 -14.27 -1.06 15.98
C ILE A 84 -13.06 -1.71 15.28
N ARG A 85 -11.90 -1.04 15.36
CA ARG A 85 -10.61 -1.60 15.05
C ARG A 85 -9.75 -1.66 16.33
N VAL A 86 -9.15 -2.82 16.57
CA VAL A 86 -8.23 -3.06 17.68
C VAL A 86 -6.85 -3.35 17.09
N ASP A 87 -5.88 -2.50 17.40
CA ASP A 87 -4.49 -2.69 16.97
C ASP A 87 -3.70 -3.27 18.14
N ALA A 88 -3.25 -4.53 18.02
CA ALA A 88 -2.30 -5.13 18.93
C ALA A 88 -0.90 -4.95 18.34
N GLU A 89 -0.15 -4.00 18.90
CA GLU A 89 1.17 -3.66 18.43
C GLU A 89 2.24 -4.28 19.32
N SER A 90 3.15 -5.03 18.72
CA SER A 90 4.42 -5.43 19.29
C SER A 90 5.53 -4.56 18.73
N ARG A 91 6.63 -4.40 19.46
CA ARG A 91 7.81 -3.72 18.96
C ARG A 91 8.30 -4.41 17.69
N VAL A 92 8.45 -3.63 16.60
CA VAL A 92 9.06 -4.11 15.36
C VAL A 92 10.58 -3.99 15.48
N PRO A 93 11.34 -5.08 15.36
CA PRO A 93 12.81 -5.01 15.33
C PRO A 93 13.27 -4.21 14.11
N ARG A 94 14.29 -3.35 14.32
CA ARG A 94 14.90 -2.63 13.20
C ARG A 94 15.65 -3.60 12.28
N ILE A 95 15.57 -3.36 10.98
CA ILE A 95 16.28 -4.13 9.96
C ILE A 95 17.81 -4.01 10.08
N ALA A 96 18.53 -5.08 9.74
CA ALA A 96 19.98 -5.04 9.53
C ALA A 96 20.26 -4.68 8.07
N LEU A 97 20.87 -3.49 7.83
CA LEU A 97 21.09 -2.97 6.47
C LEU A 97 22.29 -3.56 5.74
N HIS A 98 23.29 -4.05 6.47
CA HIS A 98 24.59 -4.41 5.89
C HIS A 98 24.49 -5.60 4.91
N ASP A 99 23.58 -6.54 5.15
CA ASP A 99 23.41 -7.75 4.35
C ASP A 99 22.30 -7.65 3.29
N LEU A 100 21.76 -6.46 3.04
CA LEU A 100 20.72 -6.32 2.02
C LEU A 100 21.27 -6.55 0.62
N PRO A 101 20.72 -7.54 -0.14
CA PRO A 101 21.22 -7.92 -1.46
C PRO A 101 20.69 -6.99 -2.56
N LEU A 102 20.72 -5.67 -2.34
CA LEU A 102 20.06 -4.66 -3.20
C LEU A 102 20.48 -4.79 -4.68
N LYS A 103 21.74 -5.13 -4.94
CA LYS A 103 22.30 -5.24 -6.31
C LYS A 103 21.75 -6.43 -7.11
N GLU A 104 21.07 -7.37 -6.47
CA GLU A 104 20.49 -8.56 -7.13
C GLU A 104 19.12 -8.24 -7.74
N TYR A 105 18.58 -7.06 -7.45
CA TYR A 105 17.25 -6.62 -7.89
C TYR A 105 17.33 -5.43 -8.82
N ASP A 106 16.36 -5.34 -9.73
CA ASP A 106 16.23 -4.22 -10.67
C ASP A 106 15.45 -3.06 -10.06
N LEU A 107 14.51 -3.37 -9.14
CA LEU A 107 13.71 -2.41 -8.39
C LEU A 107 13.69 -2.78 -6.90
N VAL A 108 13.79 -1.76 -6.06
CA VAL A 108 13.60 -1.87 -4.60
C VAL A 108 12.36 -1.06 -4.23
N ALA A 109 11.41 -1.69 -3.55
CA ALA A 109 10.18 -1.09 -3.07
C ALA A 109 10.20 -1.01 -1.54
N ILE A 110 10.11 0.18 -0.98
CA ILE A 110 10.00 0.41 0.46
C ILE A 110 8.52 0.63 0.80
N SER A 111 7.95 -0.26 1.62
CA SER A 111 6.61 -0.15 2.18
C SER A 111 6.72 0.10 3.68
N ASP A 112 6.82 1.39 4.06
CA ASP A 112 7.11 1.85 5.41
C ASP A 112 5.85 2.37 6.11
N TYR A 113 5.40 1.65 7.11
CA TYR A 113 4.26 2.01 7.95
C TYR A 113 4.66 2.75 9.23
N ASN A 114 5.94 3.13 9.33
CA ASN A 114 6.50 3.89 10.45
C ASN A 114 6.33 3.19 11.82
N LYS A 115 6.54 1.86 11.85
CA LYS A 115 6.48 1.06 13.07
C LYS A 115 7.87 0.72 13.64
N GLY A 116 8.93 1.30 13.05
CA GLY A 116 10.30 1.20 13.56
C GLY A 116 11.19 0.18 12.86
N PHE A 117 10.72 -0.51 11.82
CA PHE A 117 11.54 -1.43 11.01
C PHE A 117 12.62 -0.68 10.23
N LEU A 118 12.28 0.47 9.66
CA LEU A 118 13.17 1.37 8.96
C LEU A 118 13.17 2.76 9.61
N THR A 119 14.34 3.33 9.83
CA THR A 119 14.51 4.76 10.14
C THR A 119 14.65 5.56 8.85
N GLU A 120 14.55 6.90 8.93
CA GLU A 120 14.80 7.80 7.80
C GLU A 120 16.23 7.59 7.23
N ALA A 121 17.21 7.45 8.11
CA ALA A 121 18.60 7.18 7.71
C ALA A 121 18.76 5.82 7.00
N ASP A 122 17.96 4.80 7.37
CA ASP A 122 17.98 3.50 6.70
C ASP A 122 17.44 3.63 5.27
N ILE A 123 16.32 4.33 5.10
CA ILE A 123 15.72 4.56 3.80
C ILE A 123 16.66 5.39 2.92
N GLN A 124 17.26 6.46 3.47
CA GLN A 124 18.27 7.24 2.76
C GLN A 124 19.42 6.37 2.27
N SER A 125 19.99 5.54 3.15
CA SER A 125 21.09 4.62 2.79
C SER A 125 20.71 3.63 1.69
N ILE A 126 19.46 3.13 1.68
CA ILE A 126 18.97 2.26 0.60
C ILE A 126 18.88 3.04 -0.71
N CYS A 127 18.36 4.28 -0.70
CA CYS A 127 18.27 5.13 -1.88
C CYS A 127 19.64 5.47 -2.47
N GLU A 128 20.63 5.74 -1.62
CA GLU A 128 22.01 6.01 -2.05
C GLU A 128 22.70 4.78 -2.67
N ARG A 129 22.29 3.57 -2.27
CA ARG A 129 22.89 2.31 -2.71
C ARG A 129 22.20 1.69 -3.93
N HIS A 130 20.99 2.16 -4.30
CA HIS A 130 20.22 1.59 -5.40
C HIS A 130 19.46 2.66 -6.20
N PRO A 131 19.60 2.70 -7.55
CA PRO A 131 19.07 3.80 -8.38
C PRO A 131 17.54 3.76 -8.59
N ASN A 132 16.90 2.62 -8.37
CA ASN A 132 15.48 2.42 -8.63
C ASN A 132 14.73 2.08 -7.33
N VAL A 133 14.76 3.00 -6.35
CA VAL A 133 14.02 2.86 -5.09
C VAL A 133 12.67 3.55 -5.20
N PHE A 134 11.59 2.81 -4.99
CA PHE A 134 10.22 3.28 -4.89
C PHE A 134 9.80 3.25 -3.43
N ILE A 135 9.14 4.30 -2.96
CA ILE A 135 8.79 4.44 -1.54
C ILE A 135 7.29 4.67 -1.39
N ASP A 136 6.64 3.92 -0.50
CA ASP A 136 5.37 4.24 0.15
C ASP A 136 5.64 4.37 1.65
N THR A 137 5.49 5.56 2.23
CA THR A 137 5.84 5.82 3.63
C THR A 137 4.78 6.60 4.37
N LYS A 138 4.64 6.33 5.67
CA LYS A 138 3.81 7.08 6.62
C LYS A 138 4.61 8.15 7.37
N LYS A 139 5.92 8.27 7.11
CA LYS A 139 6.76 9.33 7.67
C LYS A 139 6.50 10.65 6.95
N ILE A 140 6.80 11.75 7.63
CA ILE A 140 6.84 13.07 7.00
C ILE A 140 8.04 13.11 6.06
N LEU A 141 7.84 13.53 4.82
CA LEU A 141 8.91 13.62 3.84
C LEU A 141 9.95 14.68 4.24
N GLY A 142 11.18 14.47 3.80
CA GLY A 142 12.31 15.35 4.05
C GLY A 142 13.47 15.05 3.11
N GLY A 143 14.63 15.64 3.35
CA GLY A 143 15.83 15.44 2.52
C GLY A 143 16.30 13.98 2.42
N TRP A 144 15.88 13.12 3.33
CA TRP A 144 16.24 11.70 3.38
C TRP A 144 15.67 10.87 2.21
N VAL A 145 14.66 11.37 1.49
CA VAL A 145 14.09 10.69 0.29
C VAL A 145 14.56 11.30 -1.03
N LYS A 146 15.49 12.25 -1.03
CA LYS A 146 15.92 12.98 -2.23
C LYS A 146 16.43 12.10 -3.38
N ASP A 147 17.03 10.97 -3.05
CA ASP A 147 17.62 10.02 -4.02
C ASP A 147 16.64 8.90 -4.42
N ALA A 148 15.42 8.90 -3.90
CA ALA A 148 14.38 7.98 -4.33
C ALA A 148 14.01 8.19 -5.80
N LYS A 149 13.70 7.11 -6.51
CA LYS A 149 13.18 7.19 -7.88
C LYS A 149 11.78 7.76 -7.92
N VAL A 150 10.91 7.27 -7.03
CA VAL A 150 9.50 7.67 -6.87
C VAL A 150 9.08 7.53 -5.42
N ILE A 151 8.25 8.45 -4.96
CA ILE A 151 7.64 8.43 -3.63
C ILE A 151 6.14 8.51 -3.82
N LYS A 152 5.43 7.47 -3.42
CA LYS A 152 3.96 7.44 -3.42
C LYS A 152 3.46 7.74 -2.01
N ILE A 153 2.59 8.71 -1.90
CA ILE A 153 1.89 9.08 -0.66
C ILE A 153 0.41 9.32 -0.96
N ASN A 154 -0.43 9.24 0.06
CA ASN A 154 -1.83 9.62 -0.06
C ASN A 154 -2.04 11.12 0.25
N ASN A 155 -3.27 11.60 0.05
CA ASN A 155 -3.59 13.01 0.29
C ASN A 155 -3.34 13.46 1.74
N PHE A 156 -3.62 12.61 2.73
CA PHE A 156 -3.37 12.91 4.14
C PHE A 156 -1.86 13.04 4.44
N GLU A 157 -1.05 12.14 3.90
CA GLU A 157 0.41 12.15 4.02
C GLU A 157 1.01 13.35 3.29
N TYR A 158 0.44 13.71 2.12
CA TYR A 158 0.82 14.93 1.38
C TYR A 158 0.59 16.19 2.20
N GLU A 159 -0.59 16.37 2.79
CA GLU A 159 -0.90 17.55 3.60
C GLU A 159 0.06 17.71 4.79
N ARG A 160 0.51 16.61 5.37
CA ARG A 160 1.49 16.61 6.47
C ARG A 160 2.91 16.91 6.00
N SER A 161 3.24 16.60 4.76
CA SER A 161 4.60 16.70 4.21
C SER A 161 4.80 17.91 3.29
N LYS A 162 3.74 18.60 2.87
CA LYS A 162 3.79 19.62 1.81
C LYS A 162 4.81 20.75 2.06
N HIS A 163 5.05 21.09 3.32
CA HIS A 163 6.02 22.12 3.70
C HIS A 163 7.50 21.67 3.55
N ALA A 164 7.73 20.37 3.44
CA ALA A 164 9.04 19.76 3.24
C ALA A 164 9.28 19.30 1.78
N ILE A 165 8.25 19.39 0.92
CA ILE A 165 8.35 19.01 -0.49
C ILE A 165 8.93 20.21 -1.27
N THR A 166 10.22 20.11 -1.61
CA THR A 166 10.87 21.08 -2.50
C THR A 166 10.43 20.87 -3.96
N PRO A 167 10.64 21.84 -4.88
CA PRO A 167 10.35 21.65 -6.30
C PRO A 167 10.99 20.39 -6.89
N GLU A 168 12.25 20.09 -6.53
CA GLU A 168 12.97 18.91 -7.01
C GLU A 168 12.35 17.61 -6.48
N LEU A 169 11.88 17.63 -5.23
CA LEU A 169 11.21 16.47 -4.63
C LEU A 169 9.83 16.27 -5.23
N CYS A 170 9.11 17.35 -5.58
CA CYS A 170 7.78 17.30 -6.21
C CYS A 170 7.80 16.50 -7.53
N GLU A 171 8.90 16.57 -8.29
CA GLU A 171 9.10 15.79 -9.53
C GLU A 171 9.13 14.27 -9.33
N ARG A 172 9.21 13.81 -8.07
CA ARG A 172 9.31 12.40 -7.70
C ARG A 172 8.10 11.90 -6.91
N VAL A 173 7.20 12.80 -6.52
CA VAL A 173 6.06 12.47 -5.64
C VAL A 173 4.82 12.15 -6.45
N ILE A 174 4.26 10.96 -6.23
CA ILE A 174 2.92 10.58 -6.67
C ILE A 174 1.97 10.73 -5.47
N VAL A 175 0.93 11.53 -5.62
CA VAL A 175 -0.11 11.72 -4.58
C VAL A 175 -1.37 10.98 -5.00
N THR A 176 -1.75 9.93 -4.28
CA THR A 176 -3.03 9.25 -4.52
C THR A 176 -4.16 10.03 -3.86
N ARG A 177 -5.23 10.35 -4.64
CA ARG A 177 -6.36 11.21 -4.25
C ARG A 177 -7.70 10.47 -4.24
N GLY A 178 -7.68 9.18 -3.86
CA GLY A 178 -8.86 8.33 -3.78
C GLY A 178 -9.59 8.22 -5.12
N GLU A 179 -10.87 8.57 -5.15
CA GLU A 179 -11.72 8.49 -6.36
C GLU A 179 -11.29 9.43 -7.50
N GLN A 180 -10.45 10.41 -7.22
CA GLN A 180 -9.90 11.30 -8.24
C GLN A 180 -8.72 10.66 -8.99
N GLY A 181 -8.13 9.58 -8.47
CA GLY A 181 -6.97 8.91 -9.03
C GLY A 181 -5.66 9.33 -8.39
N ALA A 182 -4.63 9.64 -9.19
CA ALA A 182 -3.32 10.00 -8.71
C ALA A 182 -2.78 11.24 -9.45
N GLU A 183 -2.03 12.08 -8.74
CA GLU A 183 -1.36 13.24 -9.30
C GLU A 183 0.16 13.00 -9.31
N TYR A 184 0.80 13.33 -10.43
CA TYR A 184 2.24 13.24 -10.60
C TYR A 184 2.73 14.39 -11.50
N ARG A 185 3.72 15.14 -11.05
CA ARG A 185 4.29 16.31 -11.77
C ARG A 185 3.23 17.32 -12.21
N GLY A 186 2.24 17.57 -11.36
CA GLY A 186 1.14 18.50 -11.66
C GLY A 186 0.10 17.96 -12.65
N VAL A 187 0.25 16.72 -13.13
CA VAL A 187 -0.71 16.05 -14.02
C VAL A 187 -1.59 15.13 -13.18
N LEU A 188 -2.91 15.26 -13.31
CA LEU A 188 -3.88 14.35 -12.72
C LEU A 188 -4.10 13.16 -13.67
N TYR A 189 -3.93 11.96 -13.14
CA TYR A 189 -4.25 10.68 -13.79
C TYR A 189 -5.55 10.17 -13.15
N PRO A 190 -6.71 10.35 -13.79
CA PRO A 190 -7.97 9.97 -13.21
C PRO A 190 -8.14 8.45 -13.11
N VAL A 191 -9.04 7.99 -12.24
CA VAL A 191 -9.51 6.60 -12.29
C VAL A 191 -10.24 6.35 -13.60
N PRO A 192 -10.12 5.15 -14.22
CA PRO A 192 -10.72 4.87 -15.53
C PRO A 192 -12.25 4.97 -15.51
N GLU A 193 -12.88 4.68 -14.38
CA GLU A 193 -14.31 4.81 -14.17
C GLU A 193 -14.62 5.07 -12.69
N LYS A 194 -15.71 5.79 -12.40
CA LYS A 194 -16.21 5.92 -11.04
C LYS A 194 -16.85 4.61 -10.61
N VAL A 195 -16.42 4.10 -9.47
CA VAL A 195 -16.90 2.85 -8.90
C VAL A 195 -17.55 3.07 -7.54
N ASP A 196 -18.49 2.21 -7.18
CA ASP A 196 -19.05 2.19 -5.82
C ASP A 196 -18.06 1.52 -4.87
N VAL A 197 -17.42 2.32 -4.02
CA VAL A 197 -16.37 1.86 -3.09
C VAL A 197 -17.03 1.08 -1.96
N LYS A 198 -16.75 -0.22 -1.88
CA LYS A 198 -17.22 -1.08 -0.78
C LYS A 198 -16.21 -1.19 0.35
N ASP A 199 -14.93 -1.22 0.03
CA ASP A 199 -13.84 -1.27 1.00
C ASP A 199 -12.56 -0.67 0.40
N SER A 200 -11.98 0.31 1.08
CA SER A 200 -10.72 0.93 0.66
C SER A 200 -9.48 0.30 1.31
N THR A 201 -9.66 -0.74 2.13
CA THR A 201 -8.55 -1.40 2.83
C THR A 201 -7.59 -2.03 1.81
N GLY A 202 -6.32 -1.66 1.89
CA GLY A 202 -5.28 -2.17 0.99
C GLY A 202 -5.23 -1.52 -0.40
N ALA A 203 -6.12 -0.57 -0.73
CA ALA A 203 -6.11 0.10 -2.03
C ALA A 203 -4.77 0.80 -2.33
N GLY A 204 -4.14 1.41 -1.32
CA GLY A 204 -2.82 2.03 -1.43
C GLY A 204 -1.71 1.02 -1.73
N ASP A 205 -1.74 -0.15 -1.06
CA ASP A 205 -0.79 -1.23 -1.30
C ASP A 205 -0.98 -1.83 -2.71
N SER A 206 -2.24 -1.99 -3.13
CA SER A 206 -2.60 -2.48 -4.46
C SER A 206 -2.14 -1.52 -5.56
N PHE A 207 -2.35 -0.22 -5.38
CA PHE A 207 -1.82 0.80 -6.28
C PHE A 207 -0.30 0.73 -6.37
N PHE A 208 0.39 0.67 -5.22
CA PHE A 208 1.84 0.63 -5.16
C PHE A 208 2.40 -0.64 -5.84
N ALA A 209 1.82 -1.79 -5.56
CA ALA A 209 2.21 -3.06 -6.19
C ALA A 209 2.03 -3.02 -7.73
N ALA A 210 0.88 -2.53 -8.22
CA ALA A 210 0.60 -2.41 -9.64
C ALA A 210 1.55 -1.42 -10.34
N LEU A 211 1.86 -0.29 -9.70
CA LEU A 211 2.85 0.69 -10.16
C LEU A 211 4.22 0.04 -10.37
N LEU A 212 4.70 -0.71 -9.37
CA LEU A 212 5.98 -1.43 -9.43
C LEU A 212 6.04 -2.42 -10.59
N VAL A 213 4.99 -3.25 -10.72
CA VAL A 213 4.92 -4.26 -11.78
C VAL A 213 4.95 -3.61 -13.15
N ARG A 214 4.11 -2.60 -13.38
CA ARG A 214 4.05 -1.99 -14.71
C ARG A 214 5.34 -1.24 -15.05
N TYR A 215 5.94 -0.57 -14.08
CA TYR A 215 7.24 0.05 -14.28
C TYR A 215 8.35 -0.98 -14.52
N ALA A 216 8.33 -2.13 -13.86
CA ALA A 216 9.26 -3.22 -14.15
C ALA A 216 9.14 -3.71 -15.60
N GLU A 217 7.92 -3.76 -16.15
CA GLU A 217 7.65 -4.21 -17.52
C GLU A 217 8.03 -3.19 -18.57
N THR A 218 7.69 -1.90 -18.37
CA THR A 218 7.74 -0.87 -19.42
C THR A 218 8.83 0.18 -19.22
N GLY A 219 9.17 0.49 -17.97
CA GLY A 219 10.01 1.64 -17.62
C GLY A 219 9.31 3.00 -17.76
N ASP A 220 8.01 3.01 -18.11
CA ASP A 220 7.19 4.21 -18.31
C ASP A 220 6.37 4.52 -17.06
N MET A 221 6.54 5.74 -16.51
CA MET A 221 5.87 6.13 -15.27
C MET A 221 4.40 6.48 -15.49
N ASP A 222 4.08 7.16 -16.60
CA ASP A 222 2.71 7.58 -16.91
C ASP A 222 1.83 6.36 -17.14
N GLU A 223 2.35 5.40 -17.90
CA GLU A 223 1.70 4.11 -18.09
C GLU A 223 1.54 3.33 -16.80
N SER A 224 2.53 3.38 -15.92
CA SER A 224 2.50 2.70 -14.63
C SER A 224 1.46 3.28 -13.67
N ILE A 225 1.29 4.60 -13.65
CA ILE A 225 0.26 5.27 -12.84
C ILE A 225 -1.15 4.94 -13.34
N ARG A 226 -1.39 4.98 -14.66
CA ARG A 226 -2.69 4.61 -15.25
C ARG A 226 -3.05 3.15 -14.94
N PHE A 227 -2.09 2.25 -15.09
CA PHE A 227 -2.27 0.84 -14.75
C PHE A 227 -2.56 0.64 -13.26
N ALA A 228 -1.86 1.35 -12.39
CA ALA A 228 -2.06 1.28 -10.94
C ALA A 228 -3.46 1.78 -10.53
N ASN A 229 -3.95 2.89 -11.11
CA ASN A 229 -5.31 3.37 -10.90
C ASN A 229 -6.36 2.32 -11.32
N ALA A 230 -6.18 1.70 -12.48
CA ALA A 230 -7.11 0.67 -12.98
C ALA A 230 -7.14 -0.58 -12.08
N CYS A 231 -6.00 -1.02 -11.56
CA CYS A 231 -5.92 -2.13 -10.62
C CYS A 231 -6.58 -1.77 -9.27
N ALA A 232 -6.25 -0.61 -8.71
CA ALA A 232 -6.79 -0.17 -7.42
C ALA A 232 -8.32 0.00 -7.47
N SER A 233 -8.87 0.53 -8.57
CA SER A 233 -10.32 0.69 -8.76
C SER A 233 -11.07 -0.65 -8.72
N LYS A 234 -10.47 -1.75 -9.18
CA LYS A 234 -11.07 -3.10 -9.11
C LYS A 234 -11.04 -3.68 -7.70
N VAL A 235 -10.04 -3.35 -6.91
CA VAL A 235 -9.92 -3.84 -5.52
C VAL A 235 -10.99 -3.20 -4.63
N VAL A 236 -11.21 -1.89 -4.73
CA VAL A 236 -12.12 -1.16 -3.82
C VAL A 236 -13.61 -1.52 -3.98
N VAL A 237 -14.01 -2.18 -5.06
CA VAL A 237 -15.39 -2.66 -5.26
C VAL A 237 -15.65 -4.02 -4.61
N GLN A 238 -14.63 -4.63 -4.04
CA GLN A 238 -14.72 -5.92 -3.35
C GLN A 238 -14.69 -5.71 -1.83
N LYS A 239 -15.21 -6.68 -1.06
CA LYS A 239 -15.15 -6.64 0.40
C LYS A 239 -13.86 -7.28 0.90
N GLY A 240 -13.25 -6.67 1.91
CA GLY A 240 -12.03 -7.17 2.53
C GLY A 240 -10.77 -6.95 1.68
N VAL A 241 -9.67 -7.60 2.07
CA VAL A 241 -8.38 -7.48 1.35
C VAL A 241 -8.38 -8.44 0.17
N THR A 242 -8.48 -7.88 -1.03
CA THR A 242 -8.42 -8.60 -2.31
C THR A 242 -7.10 -8.36 -3.02
N LEU A 243 -6.66 -9.33 -3.80
CA LEU A 243 -5.47 -9.18 -4.64
C LEU A 243 -5.84 -8.52 -5.97
N ILE A 244 -4.88 -7.79 -6.53
CA ILE A 244 -5.04 -7.20 -7.86
C ILE A 244 -5.09 -8.28 -8.94
N GLU A 245 -5.86 -7.96 -9.98
CA GLU A 245 -5.89 -8.70 -11.23
C GLU A 245 -5.46 -7.78 -12.36
N ARG A 246 -4.86 -8.34 -13.41
CA ARG A 246 -4.55 -7.53 -14.60
C ARG A 246 -5.84 -6.96 -15.19
N PRO A 247 -5.90 -5.64 -15.47
CA PRO A 247 -7.01 -5.07 -16.22
C PRO A 247 -7.12 -5.76 -17.58
N SER A 248 -8.35 -5.95 -18.07
CA SER A 248 -8.53 -6.39 -19.46
C SER A 248 -7.94 -5.36 -20.43
N ALA A 249 -7.45 -5.80 -21.60
CA ALA A 249 -6.85 -4.90 -22.58
C ALA A 249 -7.79 -3.74 -22.95
N LEU A 250 -9.10 -3.99 -23.05
CA LEU A 250 -10.12 -2.97 -23.36
C LEU A 250 -10.22 -1.89 -22.27
N ALA A 251 -10.26 -2.30 -20.98
CA ALA A 251 -10.36 -1.36 -19.86
C ALA A 251 -9.07 -0.52 -19.70
N TYR A 252 -7.93 -1.10 -20.09
CA TYR A 252 -6.66 -0.40 -20.05
C TYR A 252 -6.48 0.59 -21.20
N GLU A 253 -6.93 0.25 -22.41
CA GLU A 253 -6.88 1.18 -23.56
C GLU A 253 -7.81 2.38 -23.38
N GLN A 254 -8.97 2.20 -22.76
CA GLN A 254 -9.86 3.30 -22.42
C GLN A 254 -9.20 4.30 -21.45
N SER A 255 -8.33 3.84 -20.55
CA SER A 255 -7.59 4.72 -19.61
C SER A 255 -6.48 5.54 -20.30
N LYS A 256 -6.07 5.20 -21.54
CA LYS A 256 -5.08 5.97 -22.32
C LYS A 256 -5.66 7.18 -23.04
N ASN A 257 -6.98 7.19 -23.22
CA ASN A 257 -7.69 8.22 -24.00
C ASN A 257 -8.37 9.29 -23.11
N ILE A 258 -8.14 9.24 -21.82
CA ILE A 258 -8.55 10.21 -20.81
C ILE A 258 -7.31 10.94 -20.28
#